data_911ac68897bdb7fc199f6822ee946f07
#
_entry.id   911ac68897bdb7fc199f6822ee946f07
#
_cell.length_a   1.000
_cell.length_b   1.000
_cell.length_c   1.000
_cell.angle_alpha   90.00
_cell.angle_beta   90.00
_cell.angle_gamma   90.00
#
_symmetry.space_group_name_H-M   'P 1'
#
loop_
_entity.id
_entity.type
_entity.pdbx_description
1 polymer ?
#
loop_
_entity_poly.entity_id
_entity_poly.type
_entity_poly.pdbx_seq_one_letter_code
_entity_poly.pdbx_strand_id
1 'polypeptide(L)'
;MKLSRRELLKGAAAVAGAWRLAAQSGGQSLASLPLAYVGTYSSPQGAEGRPGRGEGIYLFAMDPTTGRLVRREVFGNPANPSCLAFDPARTHLYCANETATYQGTDSGSVSAYAVDRSSGRLRLLNTQSSQGAGPCHLSVHPSGKYVLIANYAGGTVAVLPIVTNGELGLATDVKSDSGQTGSTHAASAPVGSFAISGHERPHAHMIQADPSGRYVLSTDLGLDEILIWRFDVNHGTLQPNNPPAVKLPSGDGPRHFAFHRNGRWLYCLQEEASTLAVFDYDAGNGTLAAKQTLSTVPERFGGTNFTSELAISPDGRFLYVANRLHDSIAWFSIAPGGTLTWAGEEWTRGDYPRSFSIDPSGQYLYSCNQRSDAIACFRVNRQTGALDFTGEYTPVGTPAMIVFL
;
A
#
# COMPACT_ATOMS: atom_id res chain seq x y z
N MET A 1 18.43 37.43 -44.53
CA MET A 1 17.12 38.10 -44.56
C MET A 1 16.80 38.53 -43.13
N LYS A 2 16.86 39.80 -42.78
CA LYS A 2 16.61 40.32 -41.42
C LYS A 2 15.12 40.65 -41.33
N LEU A 3 14.38 39.93 -40.50
CA LEU A 3 12.98 40.23 -40.22
C LEU A 3 12.87 41.54 -39.41
N SER A 4 11.93 42.41 -39.77
CA SER A 4 11.75 43.70 -39.14
C SER A 4 11.02 43.57 -37.80
N ARG A 5 11.29 44.51 -36.86
CA ARG A 5 10.61 44.56 -35.53
C ARG A 5 9.07 44.53 -35.60
N ARG A 6 8.49 44.90 -36.73
CA ARG A 6 7.03 44.96 -36.95
C ARG A 6 6.44 43.56 -37.24
N GLU A 7 7.23 42.62 -37.73
CA GLU A 7 6.78 41.24 -37.99
C GLU A 7 6.89 40.37 -36.73
N LEU A 8 7.85 40.67 -35.84
CA LEU A 8 7.94 40.06 -34.52
C LEU A 8 6.75 40.39 -33.60
N LEU A 9 6.19 41.60 -33.71
CA LEU A 9 5.02 42.03 -32.90
C LEU A 9 3.71 41.43 -33.41
N LYS A 10 3.61 41.04 -34.67
CA LYS A 10 2.40 40.34 -35.18
C LYS A 10 2.36 38.88 -34.79
N GLY A 11 3.52 38.22 -34.58
CA GLY A 11 3.60 36.86 -34.06
C GLY A 11 3.19 36.73 -32.57
N ALA A 12 3.49 37.77 -31.76
CA ALA A 12 3.18 37.78 -30.34
C ALA A 12 1.67 37.96 -30.02
N ALA A 13 0.93 38.64 -30.92
CA ALA A 13 -0.52 38.86 -30.75
C ALA A 13 -1.35 37.61 -31.13
N ALA A 14 -0.84 36.72 -31.98
CA ALA A 14 -1.53 35.47 -32.35
C ALA A 14 -1.40 34.36 -31.28
N VAL A 15 -0.32 34.39 -30.48
CA VAL A 15 -0.11 33.43 -29.40
C VAL A 15 -0.93 33.78 -28.15
N ALA A 16 -1.19 35.08 -27.89
CA ALA A 16 -2.02 35.53 -26.79
C ALA A 16 -3.54 35.24 -26.98
N GLY A 17 -3.98 35.04 -28.23
CA GLY A 17 -5.37 34.71 -28.57
C GLY A 17 -5.69 33.22 -28.38
N ALA A 18 -4.70 32.33 -28.53
CA ALA A 18 -4.90 30.88 -28.38
C ALA A 18 -5.03 30.42 -26.91
N TRP A 19 -4.59 31.23 -25.96
CA TRP A 19 -4.70 30.93 -24.51
C TRP A 19 -6.03 31.34 -23.87
N ARG A 20 -6.90 32.04 -24.59
CA ARG A 20 -8.24 32.43 -24.08
C ARG A 20 -9.39 31.54 -24.54
N LEU A 21 -9.15 30.58 -25.44
CA LEU A 21 -10.18 29.65 -25.93
C LEU A 21 -10.16 28.25 -25.27
N ALA A 22 -9.23 27.98 -24.35
CA ALA A 22 -9.18 26.74 -23.58
C ALA A 22 -9.87 26.80 -22.20
N ALA A 23 -10.62 27.89 -21.90
CA ALA A 23 -11.23 28.11 -20.61
C ALA A 23 -12.77 27.97 -20.59
N GLN A 24 -13.34 27.18 -21.52
CA GLN A 24 -14.77 26.85 -21.52
C GLN A 24 -14.99 25.35 -21.82
N SER A 25 -14.31 24.46 -21.12
CA SER A 25 -14.79 23.12 -20.84
C SER A 25 -15.45 23.16 -19.46
N GLY A 26 -16.72 22.80 -19.38
CA GLY A 26 -17.56 22.90 -18.18
C GLY A 26 -16.86 22.40 -16.93
N GLY A 27 -16.47 23.33 -16.06
CA GLY A 27 -15.80 23.05 -14.81
C GLY A 27 -16.75 22.34 -13.86
N GLN A 28 -16.58 21.03 -13.69
CA GLN A 28 -17.05 20.38 -12.47
C GLN A 28 -16.41 21.15 -11.31
N SER A 29 -17.22 21.54 -10.35
CA SER A 29 -16.73 22.14 -9.12
C SER A 29 -15.67 21.24 -8.53
N LEU A 30 -14.46 21.75 -8.30
CA LEU A 30 -13.35 20.98 -7.69
C LEU A 30 -13.72 20.32 -6.35
N ALA A 31 -14.83 20.75 -5.74
CA ALA A 31 -15.39 20.16 -4.52
C ALA A 31 -16.09 18.81 -4.73
N SER A 32 -16.30 18.33 -5.96
CA SER A 32 -16.97 17.06 -6.28
C SER A 32 -16.03 15.98 -6.84
N LEU A 33 -14.72 16.26 -6.94
CA LEU A 33 -13.76 15.30 -7.47
C LEU A 33 -13.36 14.28 -6.40
N PRO A 34 -13.11 13.01 -6.79
CA PRO A 34 -12.51 12.03 -5.89
C PRO A 34 -11.21 12.56 -5.28
N LEU A 35 -11.02 12.31 -4.00
CA LEU A 35 -9.84 12.74 -3.27
C LEU A 35 -8.91 11.56 -3.00
N ALA A 36 -7.60 11.82 -3.05
CA ALA A 36 -6.58 10.85 -2.74
C ALA A 36 -5.56 11.41 -1.75
N TYR A 37 -5.10 10.58 -0.81
CA TYR A 37 -4.02 10.90 0.09
C TYR A 37 -2.81 10.05 -0.22
N VAL A 38 -1.64 10.69 -0.20
CA VAL A 38 -0.36 10.02 -0.43
C VAL A 38 0.50 10.16 0.81
N GLY A 39 0.84 9.04 1.41
CA GLY A 39 1.83 8.96 2.48
C GLY A 39 3.23 8.87 1.88
N THR A 40 4.21 9.40 2.61
CA THR A 40 5.59 9.51 2.12
C THR A 40 6.62 9.15 3.18
N TYR A 41 7.85 8.87 2.75
CA TYR A 41 8.99 8.92 3.64
C TYR A 41 9.48 10.37 3.72
N SER A 42 9.47 10.95 4.90
CA SER A 42 9.71 12.36 5.18
C SER A 42 10.80 12.61 6.23
N SER A 43 11.25 11.55 6.92
CA SER A 43 12.32 11.62 7.90
C SER A 43 13.70 11.56 7.24
N PRO A 44 14.74 12.17 7.84
CA PRO A 44 16.13 11.94 7.45
C PRO A 44 16.53 10.45 7.46
N GLN A 45 15.84 9.63 8.22
CA GLN A 45 15.98 8.17 8.29
C GLN A 45 14.77 7.51 7.61
N GLY A 46 14.70 7.60 6.28
CA GLY A 46 13.66 6.95 5.49
C GLY A 46 13.92 5.45 5.34
N ALA A 47 13.07 4.81 4.53
CA ALA A 47 13.18 3.39 4.23
C ALA A 47 14.58 3.03 3.70
N GLU A 48 15.06 1.87 4.09
CA GLU A 48 16.34 1.31 3.62
C GLU A 48 17.54 2.22 3.87
N GLY A 49 17.50 3.02 4.94
CA GLY A 49 18.60 3.91 5.34
C GLY A 49 18.80 5.12 4.42
N ARG A 50 17.89 5.38 3.47
CA ARG A 50 17.94 6.56 2.61
C ARG A 50 17.10 7.70 3.19
N PRO A 51 17.51 8.97 3.08
CA PRO A 51 16.69 10.10 3.51
C PRO A 51 15.37 10.15 2.76
N GLY A 52 14.28 10.36 3.47
CA GLY A 52 12.99 10.70 2.89
C GLY A 52 13.03 12.09 2.25
N ARG A 53 12.33 12.25 1.12
CA ARG A 53 12.21 13.53 0.39
C ARG A 53 10.76 14.03 0.39
N GLY A 54 9.85 13.30 1.04
CA GLY A 54 8.47 13.74 1.25
C GLY A 54 8.35 14.79 2.36
N GLU A 55 7.19 15.43 2.40
CA GLU A 55 6.87 16.45 3.41
C GLU A 55 5.84 15.98 4.45
N GLY A 56 5.26 14.79 4.22
CA GLY A 56 4.22 14.22 5.07
C GLY A 56 3.11 13.56 4.25
N ILE A 57 1.86 13.93 4.51
CA ILE A 57 0.69 13.39 3.80
C ILE A 57 0.21 14.43 2.79
N TYR A 58 0.17 14.06 1.51
CA TYR A 58 -0.30 14.92 0.43
C TYR A 58 -1.76 14.64 0.12
N LEU A 59 -2.54 15.68 -0.11
CA LEU A 59 -3.92 15.61 -0.60
C LEU A 59 -3.98 16.00 -2.06
N PHE A 60 -4.63 15.17 -2.88
CA PHE A 60 -4.89 15.39 -4.29
C PHE A 60 -6.38 15.31 -4.59
N ALA A 61 -6.83 16.06 -5.60
CA ALA A 61 -8.07 15.81 -6.31
C ALA A 61 -7.75 15.04 -7.59
N MET A 62 -8.51 13.99 -7.88
CA MET A 62 -8.35 13.17 -9.08
C MET A 62 -9.37 13.59 -10.15
N ASP A 63 -8.90 13.86 -11.34
CA ASP A 63 -9.75 14.04 -12.51
C ASP A 63 -10.25 12.66 -12.99
N PRO A 64 -11.54 12.34 -12.90
CA PRO A 64 -12.06 11.02 -13.26
C PRO A 64 -12.02 10.73 -14.76
N THR A 65 -11.77 11.73 -15.60
CA THR A 65 -11.68 11.56 -17.06
C THR A 65 -10.28 11.17 -17.52
N THR A 66 -9.26 11.77 -16.89
CA THR A 66 -7.85 11.61 -17.28
C THR A 66 -7.03 10.77 -16.32
N GLY A 67 -7.49 10.62 -15.06
CA GLY A 67 -6.73 10.04 -13.96
C GLY A 67 -5.71 11.00 -13.35
N ARG A 68 -5.63 12.24 -13.83
CA ARG A 68 -4.65 13.21 -13.34
C ARG A 68 -4.89 13.58 -11.89
N LEU A 69 -3.82 13.58 -11.08
CA LEU A 69 -3.84 14.05 -9.71
C LEU A 69 -3.42 15.54 -9.63
N VAL A 70 -4.26 16.36 -9.03
CA VAL A 70 -4.00 17.79 -8.81
C VAL A 70 -3.82 18.03 -7.32
N ARG A 71 -2.60 18.43 -6.92
CA ARG A 71 -2.26 18.69 -5.52
C ARG A 71 -3.12 19.80 -4.92
N ARG A 72 -3.67 19.55 -3.75
CA ARG A 72 -4.52 20.48 -2.99
C ARG A 72 -3.80 21.03 -1.77
N GLU A 73 -3.22 20.13 -0.97
CA GLU A 73 -2.61 20.48 0.31
C GLU A 73 -1.53 19.46 0.68
N VAL A 74 -0.66 19.84 1.60
CA VAL A 74 0.29 18.94 2.26
C VAL A 74 0.13 19.11 3.76
N PHE A 75 -0.08 18.00 4.46
CA PHE A 75 -0.11 17.95 5.93
C PHE A 75 1.25 17.50 6.41
N GLY A 76 2.01 18.40 7.01
CA GLY A 76 3.36 18.15 7.48
C GLY A 76 3.41 17.03 8.51
N ASN A 77 4.22 16.03 8.24
CA ASN A 77 4.49 14.93 9.15
C ASN A 77 5.92 14.42 8.89
N PRO A 78 6.90 14.75 9.74
CA PRO A 78 8.31 14.40 9.53
C PRO A 78 8.66 12.97 9.97
N ALA A 79 7.70 12.16 10.35
CA ALA A 79 7.90 10.84 10.94
C ALA A 79 7.62 9.67 9.98
N ASN A 80 7.79 9.85 8.67
CA ASN A 80 7.55 8.82 7.66
C ASN A 80 6.11 8.27 7.70
N PRO A 81 5.08 9.05 7.37
CA PRO A 81 3.69 8.54 7.25
C PRO A 81 3.57 7.59 6.06
N SER A 82 4.12 6.38 6.18
CA SER A 82 4.30 5.44 5.07
C SER A 82 3.07 4.59 4.76
N CYS A 83 2.20 4.33 5.76
CA CYS A 83 0.98 3.54 5.57
C CYS A 83 -0.23 4.29 6.11
N LEU A 84 -1.31 4.33 5.32
CA LEU A 84 -2.53 5.07 5.59
C LEU A 84 -3.74 4.14 5.54
N ALA A 85 -4.67 4.27 6.50
CA ALA A 85 -5.95 3.57 6.45
C ALA A 85 -7.10 4.45 6.97
N PHE A 86 -8.25 4.39 6.30
CA PHE A 86 -9.47 5.03 6.77
C PHE A 86 -10.24 4.14 7.75
N ASP A 87 -11.00 4.77 8.63
CA ASP A 87 -12.09 4.09 9.32
C ASP A 87 -13.20 3.67 8.31
N PRO A 88 -14.08 2.71 8.66
CA PRO A 88 -15.16 2.28 7.76
C PRO A 88 -16.11 3.41 7.33
N ALA A 89 -16.29 4.45 8.18
CA ALA A 89 -17.11 5.62 7.89
C ALA A 89 -16.40 6.65 7.01
N ARG A 90 -15.07 6.51 6.81
CA ARG A 90 -14.20 7.48 6.11
C ARG A 90 -14.28 8.89 6.69
N THR A 91 -14.37 8.96 8.01
CA THR A 91 -14.36 10.19 8.78
C THR A 91 -13.05 10.42 9.51
N HIS A 92 -12.23 9.36 9.60
CA HIS A 92 -10.90 9.41 10.20
C HIS A 92 -9.89 8.70 9.30
N LEU A 93 -8.66 9.22 9.31
CA LEU A 93 -7.49 8.63 8.67
C LEU A 93 -6.46 8.31 9.74
N TYR A 94 -5.95 7.09 9.73
CA TYR A 94 -4.86 6.64 10.60
C TYR A 94 -3.61 6.44 9.77
N CYS A 95 -2.47 6.76 10.37
CA CYS A 95 -1.20 6.78 9.69
C CYS A 95 -0.12 6.10 10.55
N ALA A 96 0.53 5.08 10.00
CA ALA A 96 1.75 4.52 10.58
C ALA A 96 2.92 5.47 10.30
N ASN A 97 3.58 5.92 11.36
CA ASN A 97 4.79 6.73 11.30
C ASN A 97 5.99 5.81 11.44
N GLU A 98 6.57 5.41 10.31
CA GLU A 98 7.59 4.36 10.21
C GLU A 98 8.96 4.86 10.69
N THR A 99 9.10 4.97 12.01
CA THR A 99 10.34 5.39 12.69
C THR A 99 10.79 4.33 13.69
N ALA A 100 12.08 4.31 14.00
CA ALA A 100 12.64 3.38 14.98
C ALA A 100 12.36 3.82 16.43
N THR A 101 12.16 5.13 16.64
CA THR A 101 12.00 5.68 18.00
C THR A 101 10.83 6.67 18.06
N TYR A 102 10.16 6.70 19.21
CA TYR A 102 9.12 7.65 19.54
C TYR A 102 9.19 8.00 21.03
N GLN A 103 9.27 9.30 21.34
CA GLN A 103 9.36 9.81 22.73
C GLN A 103 10.42 9.11 23.60
N GLY A 104 11.57 8.77 22.99
CA GLY A 104 12.69 8.13 23.69
C GLY A 104 12.54 6.63 23.95
N THR A 105 11.53 5.99 23.34
CA THR A 105 11.36 4.53 23.39
C THR A 105 11.70 3.89 22.05
N ASP A 106 11.99 2.58 22.03
CA ASP A 106 12.25 1.77 20.83
C ASP A 106 10.90 1.40 20.17
N SER A 107 10.18 2.42 19.70
CA SER A 107 8.87 2.30 19.09
C SER A 107 8.68 3.38 18.02
N GLY A 108 8.01 3.06 16.93
CA GLY A 108 7.41 4.08 16.09
C GLY A 108 6.10 4.60 16.68
N SER A 109 5.29 5.24 15.86
CA SER A 109 4.02 5.80 16.33
C SER A 109 2.91 5.67 15.29
N VAL A 110 1.67 5.92 15.73
CA VAL A 110 0.49 6.00 14.88
C VAL A 110 -0.22 7.31 15.14
N SER A 111 -0.49 8.08 14.09
CA SER A 111 -1.25 9.32 14.17
C SER A 111 -2.69 9.12 13.72
N ALA A 112 -3.63 9.72 14.43
CA ALA A 112 -5.06 9.79 14.08
C ALA A 112 -5.41 11.18 13.57
N TYR A 113 -6.16 11.23 12.47
CA TYR A 113 -6.64 12.47 11.87
C TYR A 113 -8.15 12.42 11.67
N ALA A 114 -8.86 13.52 12.00
CA ALA A 114 -10.21 13.75 11.52
C ALA A 114 -10.16 14.22 10.07
N VAL A 115 -11.08 13.72 9.24
CA VAL A 115 -11.22 14.05 7.82
C VAL A 115 -12.44 14.94 7.62
N ASP A 116 -12.23 16.15 7.12
CA ASP A 116 -13.33 16.94 6.57
C ASP A 116 -13.70 16.41 5.18
N ARG A 117 -14.77 15.65 5.08
CA ARG A 117 -15.18 15.00 3.84
C ARG A 117 -15.52 15.96 2.70
N SER A 118 -15.82 17.22 2.99
CA SER A 118 -16.16 18.21 1.98
C SER A 118 -14.92 18.80 1.30
N SER A 119 -13.84 18.98 2.06
CA SER A 119 -12.59 19.59 1.59
C SER A 119 -11.44 18.61 1.47
N GLY A 120 -11.51 17.46 2.15
CA GLY A 120 -10.41 16.51 2.31
C GLY A 120 -9.38 16.95 3.35
N ARG A 121 -9.59 18.04 4.09
CA ARG A 121 -8.60 18.50 5.05
C ARG A 121 -8.48 17.55 6.23
N LEU A 122 -7.23 17.34 6.65
CA LEU A 122 -6.89 16.56 7.81
C LEU A 122 -6.64 17.46 9.03
N ARG A 123 -7.19 17.07 10.16
CA ARG A 123 -6.89 17.67 11.46
C ARG A 123 -6.34 16.59 12.37
N LEU A 124 -5.07 16.71 12.77
CA LEU A 124 -4.45 15.80 13.73
C LEU A 124 -5.28 15.78 15.03
N LEU A 125 -5.60 14.60 15.49
CA LEU A 125 -6.29 14.35 16.76
C LEU A 125 -5.27 14.05 17.85
N ASN A 126 -4.54 12.94 17.69
CA ASN A 126 -3.45 12.56 18.58
C ASN A 126 -2.46 11.63 17.89
N THR A 127 -1.39 11.30 18.60
CA THR A 127 -0.39 10.31 18.20
C THR A 127 -0.11 9.40 19.39
N GLN A 128 -0.04 8.08 19.13
CA GLN A 128 0.25 7.04 20.11
C GLN A 128 1.44 6.20 19.68
N SER A 129 2.12 5.57 20.65
CA SER A 129 3.16 4.56 20.37
C SER A 129 2.56 3.38 19.60
N SER A 130 3.27 2.90 18.57
CA SER A 130 2.91 1.67 17.83
C SER A 130 3.29 0.40 18.58
N GLN A 131 3.95 0.48 19.73
CA GLN A 131 4.42 -0.62 20.57
C GLN A 131 5.49 -1.51 19.90
N GLY A 132 6.25 -0.94 18.99
CA GLY A 132 7.38 -1.57 18.32
C GLY A 132 8.02 -0.64 17.31
N ALA A 133 9.27 -0.88 16.98
CA ALA A 133 10.02 -0.09 16.01
C ALA A 133 9.58 -0.36 14.57
N GLY A 134 9.54 0.68 13.74
CA GLY A 134 9.26 0.59 12.32
C GLY A 134 7.86 0.07 11.98
N PRO A 135 6.76 0.74 12.42
CA PRO A 135 5.41 0.38 12.00
C PRO A 135 5.29 0.62 10.49
N CYS A 136 5.28 -0.45 9.70
CA CYS A 136 5.25 -0.40 8.24
C CYS A 136 3.85 -0.62 7.65
N HIS A 137 2.93 -1.16 8.44
CA HIS A 137 1.55 -1.41 8.02
C HIS A 137 0.57 -1.19 9.16
N LEU A 138 -0.59 -0.64 8.82
CA LEU A 138 -1.75 -0.61 9.70
C LEU A 138 -3.04 -0.87 8.91
N SER A 139 -4.04 -1.38 9.60
CA SER A 139 -5.41 -1.49 9.12
C SER A 139 -6.41 -1.11 10.19
N VAL A 140 -7.61 -0.71 9.79
CA VAL A 140 -8.72 -0.52 10.73
C VAL A 140 -9.60 -1.75 10.73
N HIS A 141 -9.86 -2.30 11.91
CA HIS A 141 -10.76 -3.44 12.06
C HIS A 141 -12.17 -3.09 11.53
N PRO A 142 -12.90 -4.03 10.88
CA PRO A 142 -14.23 -3.76 10.31
C PRO A 142 -15.26 -3.18 11.28
N SER A 143 -15.10 -3.44 12.59
CA SER A 143 -15.96 -2.81 13.63
C SER A 143 -15.75 -1.29 13.77
N GLY A 144 -14.69 -0.72 13.21
CA GLY A 144 -14.32 0.68 13.40
C GLY A 144 -13.80 1.01 14.80
N LYS A 145 -13.54 0.01 15.66
CA LYS A 145 -13.16 0.22 17.07
C LYS A 145 -11.67 0.10 17.35
N TYR A 146 -10.89 -0.43 16.40
CA TYR A 146 -9.47 -0.72 16.62
C TYR A 146 -8.63 -0.45 15.37
N VAL A 147 -7.43 0.06 15.58
CA VAL A 147 -6.33 0.04 14.62
C VAL A 147 -5.43 -1.14 14.95
N LEU A 148 -5.12 -1.93 13.94
CA LEU A 148 -4.18 -3.06 13.97
C LEU A 148 -2.88 -2.61 13.34
N ILE A 149 -1.73 -2.91 13.95
CA ILE A 149 -0.42 -2.39 13.54
C ILE A 149 0.57 -3.54 13.45
N ALA A 150 1.38 -3.55 12.39
CA ALA A 150 2.55 -4.41 12.23
C ALA A 150 3.83 -3.56 12.29
N ASN A 151 4.72 -3.89 13.20
CA ASN A 151 5.98 -3.22 13.45
C ASN A 151 7.13 -4.07 12.88
N TYR A 152 7.62 -3.73 11.71
CA TYR A 152 8.62 -4.50 10.99
C TYR A 152 9.92 -4.67 11.76
N ALA A 153 10.51 -3.55 12.17
CA ALA A 153 11.78 -3.58 12.88
C ALA A 153 11.65 -4.13 14.31
N GLY A 154 10.47 -4.07 14.90
CA GLY A 154 10.18 -4.60 16.22
C GLY A 154 9.82 -6.09 16.25
N GLY A 155 9.39 -6.67 15.13
CA GLY A 155 8.83 -8.04 15.09
C GLY A 155 7.61 -8.17 15.99
N THR A 156 6.72 -7.15 16.01
CA THR A 156 5.55 -7.12 16.89
C THR A 156 4.31 -6.71 16.14
N VAL A 157 3.16 -7.16 16.62
CA VAL A 157 1.86 -6.61 16.22
C VAL A 157 1.15 -6.01 17.43
N ALA A 158 0.38 -4.95 17.21
CA ALA A 158 -0.32 -4.24 18.28
C ALA A 158 -1.76 -3.90 17.91
N VAL A 159 -2.60 -3.73 18.93
CA VAL A 159 -4.00 -3.33 18.82
C VAL A 159 -4.21 -2.05 19.62
N LEU A 160 -4.61 -0.97 18.94
CA LEU A 160 -4.94 0.31 19.57
C LEU A 160 -6.44 0.57 19.45
N PRO A 161 -7.16 0.88 20.53
CA PRO A 161 -8.57 1.22 20.46
C PRO A 161 -8.78 2.60 19.86
N ILE A 162 -9.82 2.73 19.05
CA ILE A 162 -10.34 4.01 18.55
C ILE A 162 -11.42 4.47 19.53
N VAL A 163 -11.20 5.61 20.17
CA VAL A 163 -12.17 6.20 21.09
C VAL A 163 -13.21 7.05 20.34
N THR A 164 -14.27 7.48 21.05
CA THR A 164 -15.49 8.07 20.46
C THR A 164 -15.25 9.24 19.50
N ASN A 165 -14.20 10.03 19.70
CA ASN A 165 -13.85 11.18 18.85
C ASN A 165 -12.86 10.84 17.73
N GLY A 166 -12.52 9.55 17.54
CA GLY A 166 -11.55 9.08 16.54
C GLY A 166 -10.10 9.09 17.00
N GLU A 167 -9.79 9.57 18.21
CA GLU A 167 -8.46 9.46 18.79
C GLU A 167 -8.08 8.00 19.08
N LEU A 168 -6.78 7.74 19.15
CA LEU A 168 -6.23 6.45 19.56
C LEU A 168 -6.04 6.41 21.08
N GLY A 169 -6.50 5.33 21.71
CA GLY A 169 -6.17 5.00 23.10
C GLY A 169 -4.83 4.27 23.21
N LEU A 170 -4.47 3.92 24.44
CA LEU A 170 -3.30 3.07 24.71
C LEU A 170 -3.57 1.65 24.18
N ALA A 171 -2.50 0.97 23.75
CA ALA A 171 -2.62 -0.39 23.21
C ALA A 171 -3.32 -1.32 24.20
N THR A 172 -4.30 -2.09 23.71
CA THR A 172 -5.02 -3.11 24.49
C THR A 172 -4.34 -4.47 24.40
N ASP A 173 -3.54 -4.68 23.34
CA ASP A 173 -2.78 -5.91 23.18
C ASP A 173 -1.51 -5.68 22.34
N VAL A 174 -0.47 -6.43 22.65
CA VAL A 174 0.80 -6.47 21.90
C VAL A 174 1.25 -7.92 21.84
N LYS A 175 1.59 -8.40 20.65
CA LYS A 175 2.21 -9.72 20.46
C LYS A 175 3.58 -9.56 19.86
N SER A 176 4.57 -10.23 20.43
CA SER A 176 5.89 -10.37 19.83
C SER A 176 5.92 -11.67 19.05
N ASP A 177 6.24 -11.56 17.77
CA ASP A 177 6.40 -12.75 16.93
C ASP A 177 7.67 -13.48 17.34
N SER A 178 7.61 -14.80 17.35
CA SER A 178 8.72 -15.63 17.80
C SER A 178 8.69 -16.99 17.10
N GLY A 179 9.87 -17.47 16.73
CA GLY A 179 10.01 -18.73 16.02
C GLY A 179 11.41 -18.88 15.42
N GLN A 180 11.57 -19.92 14.63
CA GLN A 180 12.77 -20.10 13.83
C GLN A 180 12.65 -19.28 12.54
N THR A 181 13.59 -18.40 12.31
CA THR A 181 13.70 -17.64 11.05
C THR A 181 13.98 -18.56 9.86
N GLY A 182 13.53 -18.10 8.69
CA GLY A 182 13.77 -18.81 7.45
C GLY A 182 15.22 -18.72 6.94
N SER A 183 15.42 -19.25 5.75
CA SER A 183 16.67 -19.13 5.01
C SER A 183 16.88 -17.71 4.52
N THR A 184 18.12 -17.26 4.42
CA THR A 184 18.46 -15.96 3.82
C THR A 184 18.27 -15.91 2.31
N HIS A 185 17.98 -17.05 1.68
CA HIS A 185 17.69 -17.15 0.24
C HIS A 185 16.50 -18.07 -0.01
N ALA A 186 15.51 -17.58 -0.73
CA ALA A 186 14.38 -18.38 -1.18
C ALA A 186 14.80 -19.37 -2.29
N ALA A 187 14.40 -20.63 -2.15
CA ALA A 187 14.67 -21.64 -3.18
C ALA A 187 13.91 -21.37 -4.49
N SER A 188 12.79 -20.64 -4.41
CA SER A 188 11.95 -20.25 -5.53
C SER A 188 12.31 -18.88 -6.12
N ALA A 189 13.32 -18.19 -5.58
CA ALA A 189 13.76 -16.89 -6.10
C ALA A 189 14.21 -17.00 -7.57
N PRO A 190 14.10 -15.90 -8.36
CA PRO A 190 14.57 -15.88 -9.74
C PRO A 190 16.06 -16.27 -9.85
N VAL A 191 16.44 -16.91 -10.94
CA VAL A 191 17.83 -17.34 -11.18
C VAL A 191 18.77 -16.14 -11.12
N GLY A 192 19.85 -16.26 -10.33
CA GLY A 192 20.82 -15.19 -10.10
C GLY A 192 20.37 -14.13 -9.09
N SER A 193 19.26 -14.35 -8.40
CA SER A 193 18.86 -13.49 -7.30
C SER A 193 19.88 -13.53 -6.17
N PHE A 194 20.21 -12.36 -5.64
CA PHE A 194 20.96 -12.19 -4.40
C PHE A 194 20.11 -11.44 -3.36
N ALA A 195 18.77 -11.54 -3.49
CA ALA A 195 17.86 -10.97 -2.52
C ALA A 195 18.15 -11.54 -1.12
N ILE A 196 18.44 -10.68 -0.20
CA ILE A 196 18.60 -10.98 1.23
C ILE A 196 17.86 -9.88 1.96
N SER A 197 16.76 -10.21 2.58
CA SER A 197 16.07 -9.28 3.46
C SER A 197 15.40 -10.04 4.60
N GLY A 198 15.33 -9.40 5.75
CA GLY A 198 14.41 -9.71 6.82
C GLY A 198 14.43 -11.12 7.43
N HIS A 199 15.49 -11.95 7.29
CA HIS A 199 15.55 -13.29 7.91
C HIS A 199 16.52 -13.41 9.09
N GLU A 200 17.04 -12.29 9.60
CA GLU A 200 17.88 -12.30 10.81
C GLU A 200 17.08 -12.38 12.10
N ARG A 201 15.79 -12.08 12.05
CA ARG A 201 14.84 -12.10 13.17
C ARG A 201 13.38 -12.00 12.65
N PRO A 202 12.36 -12.07 13.53
CA PRO A 202 10.97 -11.78 13.16
C PRO A 202 10.81 -10.37 12.61
N HIS A 203 9.99 -10.24 11.54
CA HIS A 203 9.64 -8.99 10.88
C HIS A 203 8.15 -8.98 10.52
N ALA A 204 7.30 -8.53 11.47
CA ALA A 204 5.87 -8.36 11.20
C ALA A 204 5.65 -7.32 10.11
N HIS A 205 5.11 -7.71 8.95
CA HIS A 205 5.01 -6.82 7.80
C HIS A 205 3.60 -6.32 7.50
N MET A 206 2.59 -7.15 7.66
CA MET A 206 1.19 -6.77 7.45
C MET A 206 0.29 -7.35 8.54
N ILE A 207 -0.77 -6.64 8.88
CA ILE A 207 -1.84 -7.13 9.76
C ILE A 207 -3.19 -6.60 9.29
N GLN A 208 -4.17 -7.49 9.18
CA GLN A 208 -5.53 -7.14 8.75
C GLN A 208 -6.54 -8.16 9.28
N ALA A 209 -7.74 -7.67 9.62
CA ALA A 209 -8.86 -8.55 9.94
C ALA A 209 -9.43 -9.20 8.66
N ASP A 210 -9.96 -10.41 8.80
CA ASP A 210 -10.77 -11.04 7.78
C ASP A 210 -12.07 -10.24 7.53
N PRO A 211 -12.78 -10.46 6.42
CA PRO A 211 -14.01 -9.71 6.14
C PRO A 211 -15.10 -9.84 7.23
N SER A 212 -15.08 -10.89 8.05
CA SER A 212 -16.03 -11.06 9.15
C SER A 212 -15.63 -10.30 10.42
N GLY A 213 -14.38 -9.89 10.55
CA GLY A 213 -13.80 -9.29 11.75
C GLY A 213 -13.59 -10.26 12.91
N ARG A 214 -13.78 -11.56 12.70
CA ARG A 214 -13.57 -12.58 13.76
C ARG A 214 -12.13 -13.04 13.88
N TYR A 215 -11.44 -13.02 12.76
CA TYR A 215 -10.04 -13.40 12.65
C TYR A 215 -9.20 -12.22 12.19
N VAL A 216 -8.00 -12.17 12.70
CA VAL A 216 -6.97 -11.24 12.25
C VAL A 216 -5.80 -12.09 11.75
N LEU A 217 -5.26 -11.72 10.61
CA LEU A 217 -4.07 -12.35 10.06
C LEU A 217 -2.91 -11.35 10.06
N SER A 218 -1.71 -11.82 10.35
CA SER A 218 -0.48 -11.05 10.18
C SER A 218 0.56 -11.89 9.45
N THR A 219 1.38 -11.25 8.62
CA THR A 219 2.53 -11.88 8.00
C THR A 219 3.77 -11.52 8.79
N ASP A 220 4.61 -12.50 9.05
CA ASP A 220 5.98 -12.28 9.49
C ASP A 220 6.94 -12.76 8.41
N LEU A 221 7.68 -11.80 7.82
CA LEU A 221 8.58 -12.02 6.71
C LEU A 221 9.77 -12.88 7.14
N GLY A 222 10.34 -12.62 8.33
CA GLY A 222 11.50 -13.33 8.83
C GLY A 222 11.23 -14.76 9.28
N LEU A 223 9.99 -15.05 9.70
CA LEU A 223 9.55 -16.37 10.13
C LEU A 223 9.00 -17.24 8.98
N ASP A 224 8.74 -16.65 7.81
CA ASP A 224 8.03 -17.29 6.71
C ASP A 224 6.64 -17.78 7.12
N GLU A 225 5.90 -16.98 7.89
CA GLU A 225 4.62 -17.38 8.45
C GLU A 225 3.50 -16.36 8.16
N ILE A 226 2.30 -16.90 7.94
CA ILE A 226 1.05 -16.16 8.11
C ILE A 226 0.47 -16.57 9.46
N LEU A 227 0.55 -15.69 10.44
CA LEU A 227 -0.01 -15.90 11.78
C LEU A 227 -1.51 -15.64 11.76
N ILE A 228 -2.27 -16.43 12.52
CA ILE A 228 -3.74 -16.37 12.53
C ILE A 228 -4.21 -16.22 13.99
N TRP A 229 -5.00 -15.18 14.22
CA TRP A 229 -5.49 -14.79 15.50
C TRP A 229 -7.03 -14.80 15.55
N ARG A 230 -7.62 -15.28 16.62
CA ARG A 230 -9.01 -14.98 16.97
C ARG A 230 -9.03 -13.61 17.63
N PHE A 231 -9.92 -12.75 17.19
CA PHE A 231 -10.02 -11.39 17.70
C PHE A 231 -11.19 -11.21 18.66
N ASP A 232 -10.90 -10.78 19.88
CA ASP A 232 -11.93 -10.37 20.83
C ASP A 232 -12.25 -8.88 20.63
N VAL A 233 -13.34 -8.59 19.94
CA VAL A 233 -13.78 -7.22 19.63
C VAL A 233 -14.28 -6.44 20.85
N ASN A 234 -14.54 -7.09 21.98
CA ASN A 234 -14.97 -6.41 23.20
C ASN A 234 -13.78 -5.89 24.02
N HIS A 235 -12.67 -6.60 23.96
CA HIS A 235 -11.47 -6.27 24.73
C HIS A 235 -10.31 -5.77 23.86
N GLY A 236 -10.38 -5.95 22.52
CA GLY A 236 -9.30 -5.59 21.60
C GLY A 236 -8.07 -6.48 21.78
N THR A 237 -8.26 -7.80 21.89
CA THR A 237 -7.16 -8.74 22.13
C THR A 237 -7.06 -9.81 21.05
N LEU A 238 -5.83 -10.23 20.77
CA LEU A 238 -5.46 -11.27 19.83
C LEU A 238 -5.16 -12.57 20.59
N GLN A 239 -5.80 -13.67 20.20
CA GLN A 239 -5.51 -14.99 20.72
C GLN A 239 -5.13 -15.93 19.58
N PRO A 240 -4.06 -16.74 19.70
CA PRO A 240 -3.70 -17.68 18.64
C PRO A 240 -4.88 -18.55 18.22
N ASN A 241 -5.06 -18.71 16.91
CA ASN A 241 -6.06 -19.63 16.37
C ASN A 241 -5.59 -21.09 16.47
N ASN A 242 -6.33 -22.02 15.95
CA ASN A 242 -5.93 -23.41 15.80
C ASN A 242 -6.21 -23.89 14.36
N PRO A 243 -5.18 -24.07 13.53
CA PRO A 243 -3.75 -23.80 13.79
C PRO A 243 -3.44 -22.31 13.97
N PRO A 244 -2.35 -21.95 14.70
CA PRO A 244 -2.00 -20.56 14.97
C PRO A 244 -1.30 -19.87 13.79
N ALA A 245 -0.78 -20.63 12.85
CA ALA A 245 -0.06 -20.11 11.69
C ALA A 245 -0.10 -21.09 10.52
N VAL A 246 0.21 -20.55 9.33
CA VAL A 246 0.56 -21.31 8.14
C VAL A 246 1.99 -20.96 7.76
N LYS A 247 2.84 -21.98 7.63
CA LYS A 247 4.23 -21.83 7.15
C LYS A 247 4.29 -21.81 5.63
N LEU A 248 5.14 -20.94 5.13
CA LEU A 248 5.54 -20.85 3.74
C LEU A 248 6.92 -21.50 3.54
N PRO A 249 7.38 -21.73 2.30
CA PRO A 249 8.73 -22.21 2.08
C PRO A 249 9.77 -21.25 2.66
N SER A 250 10.84 -21.83 3.21
CA SER A 250 11.89 -21.11 3.92
C SER A 250 12.61 -20.10 3.02
N GLY A 251 12.64 -18.85 3.41
CA GLY A 251 13.23 -17.73 2.70
C GLY A 251 12.27 -17.01 1.74
N ASP A 252 11.02 -17.42 1.64
CA ASP A 252 10.06 -16.81 0.73
C ASP A 252 9.68 -15.37 1.16
N GLY A 253 9.56 -15.10 2.45
CA GLY A 253 9.30 -13.78 3.02
C GLY A 253 7.89 -13.26 2.74
N PRO A 254 6.83 -13.78 3.39
CA PRO A 254 5.47 -13.28 3.21
C PRO A 254 5.37 -11.82 3.64
N ARG A 255 4.87 -10.98 2.73
CA ARG A 255 4.85 -9.53 2.92
C ARG A 255 3.43 -8.98 3.10
N HIS A 256 2.67 -8.91 2.02
CA HIS A 256 1.29 -8.45 1.98
C HIS A 256 0.34 -9.54 1.50
N PHE A 257 -0.92 -9.45 1.92
CA PHE A 257 -1.97 -10.33 1.45
C PHE A 257 -3.27 -9.57 1.17
N ALA A 258 -4.13 -10.17 0.38
CA ALA A 258 -5.46 -9.64 0.12
C ALA A 258 -6.51 -10.75 0.17
N PHE A 259 -7.61 -10.51 0.88
CA PHE A 259 -8.79 -11.33 0.78
C PHE A 259 -9.57 -11.00 -0.49
N HIS A 260 -9.95 -12.02 -1.23
CA HIS A 260 -10.92 -11.82 -2.29
C HIS A 260 -12.27 -11.42 -1.68
N ARG A 261 -13.00 -10.52 -2.34
CA ARG A 261 -14.29 -9.97 -1.86
C ARG A 261 -15.38 -11.01 -1.56
N ASN A 262 -15.24 -12.25 -2.11
CA ASN A 262 -16.17 -13.34 -1.81
C ASN A 262 -15.89 -14.02 -0.45
N GLY A 263 -14.81 -13.64 0.26
CA GLY A 263 -14.43 -14.17 1.55
C GLY A 263 -13.94 -15.63 1.54
N ARG A 264 -13.60 -16.19 0.35
CA ARG A 264 -13.22 -17.61 0.19
C ARG A 264 -11.76 -17.82 -0.19
N TRP A 265 -11.07 -16.79 -0.65
CA TRP A 265 -9.68 -16.89 -1.10
C TRP A 265 -8.85 -15.79 -0.48
N LEU A 266 -7.60 -16.15 -0.20
CA LEU A 266 -6.55 -15.21 0.19
C LEU A 266 -5.37 -15.38 -0.76
N TYR A 267 -4.80 -14.26 -1.17
CA TYR A 267 -3.59 -14.16 -1.98
C TYR A 267 -2.50 -13.54 -1.13
N CYS A 268 -1.35 -14.19 -1.01
CA CYS A 268 -0.22 -13.72 -0.21
C CYS A 268 1.02 -13.58 -1.08
N LEU A 269 1.63 -12.43 -1.01
CA LEU A 269 2.81 -12.04 -1.76
C LEU A 269 4.06 -12.36 -0.95
N GLN A 270 5.05 -13.03 -1.57
CA GLN A 270 6.34 -13.31 -0.96
C GLN A 270 7.40 -12.36 -1.52
N GLU A 271 8.04 -11.60 -0.64
CA GLU A 271 8.95 -10.52 -1.01
C GLU A 271 10.18 -11.03 -1.75
N GLU A 272 10.90 -11.97 -1.14
CA GLU A 272 12.20 -12.45 -1.65
C GLU A 272 12.08 -13.50 -2.74
N ALA A 273 11.11 -14.39 -2.59
CA ALA A 273 10.84 -15.41 -3.60
C ALA A 273 10.30 -14.82 -4.90
N SER A 274 9.77 -13.62 -4.90
CA SER A 274 9.05 -13.02 -6.03
C SER A 274 7.93 -13.94 -6.52
N THR A 275 7.16 -14.46 -5.57
CA THR A 275 6.05 -15.38 -5.81
C THR A 275 4.76 -14.90 -5.14
N LEU A 276 3.66 -15.48 -5.56
CA LEU A 276 2.32 -15.24 -5.07
C LEU A 276 1.68 -16.58 -4.69
N ALA A 277 1.37 -16.76 -3.42
CA ALA A 277 0.67 -17.94 -2.91
C ALA A 277 -0.84 -17.69 -2.86
N VAL A 278 -1.60 -18.69 -3.28
CA VAL A 278 -3.07 -18.71 -3.29
C VAL A 278 -3.55 -19.69 -2.24
N PHE A 279 -4.51 -19.26 -1.43
CA PHE A 279 -5.12 -20.10 -0.39
C PHE A 279 -6.65 -20.13 -0.53
N ASP A 280 -7.23 -21.29 -0.29
CA ASP A 280 -8.64 -21.35 0.12
C ASP A 280 -8.73 -20.92 1.58
N TYR A 281 -9.65 -20.01 1.88
CA TYR A 281 -9.90 -19.48 3.22
C TYR A 281 -11.21 -20.01 3.77
N ASP A 282 -11.16 -20.66 4.93
CA ASP A 282 -12.35 -21.06 5.69
C ASP A 282 -12.70 -19.96 6.71
N ALA A 283 -13.63 -19.10 6.37
CA ALA A 283 -14.10 -18.05 7.26
C ALA A 283 -14.83 -18.58 8.52
N GLY A 284 -15.23 -19.86 8.54
CA GLY A 284 -15.84 -20.50 9.72
C GLY A 284 -14.83 -20.72 10.84
N ASN A 285 -13.65 -21.17 10.50
CA ASN A 285 -12.57 -21.57 11.41
C ASN A 285 -11.34 -20.65 11.34
N GLY A 286 -11.28 -19.70 10.40
CA GLY A 286 -10.14 -18.81 10.19
C GLY A 286 -8.91 -19.58 9.71
N THR A 287 -9.07 -20.58 8.82
CA THR A 287 -7.95 -21.42 8.38
C THR A 287 -7.64 -21.23 6.90
N LEU A 288 -6.39 -21.47 6.52
CA LEU A 288 -5.88 -21.36 5.16
C LEU A 288 -5.43 -22.75 4.67
N ALA A 289 -5.84 -23.10 3.45
CA ALA A 289 -5.36 -24.28 2.74
C ALA A 289 -4.64 -23.85 1.45
N ALA A 290 -3.35 -24.18 1.33
CA ALA A 290 -2.55 -23.82 0.16
C ALA A 290 -3.13 -24.47 -1.11
N LYS A 291 -3.14 -23.71 -2.21
CA LYS A 291 -3.77 -24.10 -3.46
C LYS A 291 -2.86 -23.95 -4.67
N GLN A 292 -2.12 -22.86 -4.76
CA GLN A 292 -1.27 -22.54 -5.91
C GLN A 292 -0.13 -21.61 -5.45
N THR A 293 1.02 -21.74 -6.11
CA THR A 293 2.10 -20.73 -6.05
C THR A 293 2.58 -20.46 -7.46
N LEU A 294 2.83 -19.18 -7.79
CA LEU A 294 3.29 -18.78 -9.12
C LEU A 294 4.22 -17.57 -9.03
N SER A 295 5.09 -17.40 -10.03
CA SER A 295 6.01 -16.27 -10.13
C SER A 295 5.28 -14.96 -10.38
N THR A 296 5.80 -13.85 -9.85
CA THR A 296 5.36 -12.48 -10.13
C THR A 296 6.19 -11.79 -11.21
N VAL A 297 7.24 -12.45 -11.69
CA VAL A 297 8.10 -11.99 -12.78
C VAL A 297 8.04 -12.98 -13.94
N PRO A 298 8.36 -12.55 -15.18
CA PRO A 298 8.36 -13.44 -16.34
C PRO A 298 9.30 -14.63 -16.16
N GLU A 299 8.97 -15.77 -16.79
CA GLU A 299 9.78 -17.01 -16.72
C GLU A 299 11.25 -16.79 -17.12
N ARG A 300 11.52 -15.83 -18.02
CA ARG A 300 12.88 -15.51 -18.50
C ARG A 300 13.60 -14.47 -17.66
N PHE A 301 12.97 -13.94 -16.61
CA PHE A 301 13.62 -12.99 -15.73
C PHE A 301 14.72 -13.64 -14.92
N GLY A 302 15.90 -13.04 -14.96
CA GLY A 302 17.05 -13.40 -14.12
C GLY A 302 17.52 -12.17 -13.36
N GLY A 303 17.94 -12.37 -12.11
CA GLY A 303 18.39 -11.29 -11.25
C GLY A 303 17.54 -11.13 -9.98
N THR A 304 17.81 -10.07 -9.23
CA THR A 304 17.13 -9.81 -7.95
C THR A 304 15.86 -8.99 -8.17
N ASN A 305 14.79 -9.44 -7.54
CA ASN A 305 13.56 -8.66 -7.42
C ASN A 305 12.99 -8.82 -6.00
N PHE A 306 12.25 -7.79 -5.55
CA PHE A 306 11.45 -7.81 -4.33
C PHE A 306 10.02 -7.42 -4.68
N THR A 307 9.06 -8.26 -4.36
CA THR A 307 7.66 -7.86 -4.47
C THR A 307 7.29 -6.88 -3.36
N SER A 308 6.26 -6.05 -3.57
CA SER A 308 5.89 -5.04 -2.57
C SER A 308 4.41 -4.97 -2.25
N GLU A 309 3.55 -4.83 -3.23
CA GLU A 309 2.13 -4.61 -3.03
C GLU A 309 1.30 -5.52 -3.92
N LEU A 310 0.10 -5.86 -3.46
CA LEU A 310 -0.90 -6.52 -4.27
C LEU A 310 -2.27 -5.87 -4.08
N ALA A 311 -3.06 -5.85 -5.14
CA ALA A 311 -4.44 -5.38 -5.09
C ALA A 311 -5.32 -6.18 -6.04
N ILE A 312 -6.55 -6.45 -5.61
CA ILE A 312 -7.57 -7.08 -6.45
C ILE A 312 -8.40 -5.97 -7.10
N SER A 313 -8.69 -6.11 -8.40
CA SER A 313 -9.58 -5.17 -9.08
C SER A 313 -10.95 -5.09 -8.37
N PRO A 314 -11.63 -3.93 -8.37
CA PRO A 314 -12.92 -3.78 -7.68
C PRO A 314 -13.99 -4.77 -8.10
N ASP A 315 -13.92 -5.31 -9.32
CA ASP A 315 -14.85 -6.35 -9.81
C ASP A 315 -14.42 -7.78 -9.42
N GLY A 316 -13.24 -7.95 -8.82
CA GLY A 316 -12.72 -9.23 -8.35
C GLY A 316 -12.17 -10.14 -9.46
N ARG A 317 -11.91 -9.63 -10.67
CA ARG A 317 -11.49 -10.47 -11.80
C ARG A 317 -9.99 -10.52 -12.03
N PHE A 318 -9.26 -9.53 -11.54
CA PHE A 318 -7.82 -9.42 -11.72
C PHE A 318 -7.12 -9.14 -10.39
N LEU A 319 -5.93 -9.68 -10.24
CA LEU A 319 -4.99 -9.38 -9.19
C LEU A 319 -3.75 -8.73 -9.81
N TYR A 320 -3.30 -7.64 -9.21
CA TYR A 320 -2.09 -6.88 -9.59
C TYR A 320 -1.03 -7.02 -8.52
N VAL A 321 0.24 -7.03 -8.93
CA VAL A 321 1.41 -7.18 -8.04
C VAL A 321 2.51 -6.25 -8.50
N ALA A 322 3.13 -5.50 -7.58
CA ALA A 322 4.28 -4.66 -7.86
C ALA A 322 5.61 -5.38 -7.58
N ASN A 323 6.56 -5.25 -8.49
CA ASN A 323 7.92 -5.79 -8.48
C ASN A 323 8.93 -4.63 -8.42
N ARG A 324 9.63 -4.46 -7.27
CA ARG A 324 10.41 -3.25 -6.97
C ARG A 324 11.70 -3.08 -7.78
N LEU A 325 12.42 -4.15 -8.08
CA LEU A 325 13.68 -4.08 -8.84
C LEU A 325 13.53 -4.47 -10.31
N HIS A 326 12.42 -5.14 -10.63
CA HIS A 326 11.97 -5.33 -12.01
C HIS A 326 11.19 -4.12 -12.53
N ASP A 327 10.78 -3.21 -11.63
CA ASP A 327 10.05 -1.98 -11.92
C ASP A 327 8.78 -2.21 -12.75
N SER A 328 8.02 -3.26 -12.41
CA SER A 328 6.81 -3.66 -13.12
C SER A 328 5.61 -3.85 -12.20
N ILE A 329 4.43 -3.80 -12.80
CA ILE A 329 3.20 -4.36 -12.22
C ILE A 329 2.78 -5.54 -13.09
N ALA A 330 2.83 -6.73 -12.53
CA ALA A 330 2.27 -7.93 -13.12
C ALA A 330 0.77 -8.03 -12.78
N TRP A 331 -0.03 -8.62 -13.69
CA TRP A 331 -1.43 -8.91 -13.38
C TRP A 331 -1.81 -10.32 -13.79
N PHE A 332 -2.78 -10.84 -13.07
CA PHE A 332 -3.28 -12.20 -13.18
C PHE A 332 -4.80 -12.17 -13.29
N SER A 333 -5.37 -13.02 -14.16
CA SER A 333 -6.79 -13.28 -14.16
C SER A 333 -7.14 -14.24 -13.02
N ILE A 334 -8.25 -13.97 -12.32
CA ILE A 334 -8.78 -14.80 -11.24
C ILE A 334 -9.86 -15.71 -11.80
N ALA A 335 -9.63 -17.02 -11.77
CA ALA A 335 -10.61 -18.01 -12.21
C ALA A 335 -11.78 -18.16 -11.21
N PRO A 336 -12.92 -18.72 -11.61
CA PRO A 336 -14.06 -18.96 -10.70
C PRO A 336 -13.72 -19.82 -9.46
N GLY A 337 -12.64 -20.62 -9.53
CA GLY A 337 -12.10 -21.41 -8.42
C GLY A 337 -11.06 -20.67 -7.56
N GLY A 338 -10.74 -19.41 -7.84
CA GLY A 338 -9.75 -18.62 -7.10
C GLY A 338 -8.30 -18.80 -7.57
N THR A 339 -8.03 -19.74 -8.49
CA THR A 339 -6.69 -19.89 -9.07
C THR A 339 -6.37 -18.72 -10.00
N LEU A 340 -5.09 -18.45 -10.15
CA LEU A 340 -4.55 -17.35 -10.94
C LEU A 340 -3.93 -17.85 -12.23
N THR A 341 -4.07 -17.06 -13.28
CA THR A 341 -3.34 -17.25 -14.54
C THR A 341 -2.67 -15.92 -14.91
N TRP A 342 -1.35 -16.00 -15.21
CA TRP A 342 -0.59 -14.84 -15.70
C TRP A 342 -1.28 -14.21 -16.90
N ALA A 343 -1.52 -12.91 -16.87
CA ALA A 343 -2.20 -12.17 -17.93
C ALA A 343 -1.31 -11.09 -18.56
N GLY A 344 -0.24 -10.67 -17.88
CA GLY A 344 0.72 -9.71 -18.42
C GLY A 344 1.48 -8.93 -17.35
N GLU A 345 2.30 -8.02 -17.81
CA GLU A 345 3.03 -7.06 -17.00
C GLU A 345 3.18 -5.72 -17.73
N GLU A 346 3.35 -4.64 -16.99
CA GLU A 346 3.65 -3.30 -17.52
C GLU A 346 4.72 -2.64 -16.65
N TRP A 347 5.66 -1.92 -17.29
CA TRP A 347 6.68 -1.13 -16.61
C TRP A 347 6.03 0.04 -15.83
N THR A 348 6.45 0.26 -14.58
CA THR A 348 5.89 1.29 -13.68
C THR A 348 6.24 2.72 -14.04
N ARG A 349 7.03 2.92 -15.10
CA ARG A 349 7.50 4.24 -15.55
C ARG A 349 8.33 4.98 -14.50
N GLY A 350 8.98 4.23 -13.60
CA GLY A 350 9.83 4.77 -12.57
C GLY A 350 10.51 3.66 -11.79
N ASP A 351 11.31 4.02 -10.80
CA ASP A 351 12.15 3.12 -10.01
C ASP A 351 11.50 2.83 -8.65
N TYR A 352 11.45 1.56 -8.31
CA TYR A 352 11.10 1.03 -7.01
C TYR A 352 9.62 1.28 -6.61
N PRO A 353 8.67 0.66 -7.30
CA PRO A 353 7.23 0.77 -6.97
C PRO A 353 6.97 0.14 -5.60
N ARG A 354 6.97 0.96 -4.54
CA ARG A 354 6.77 0.49 -3.17
C ARG A 354 5.35 0.07 -2.90
N SER A 355 4.41 0.77 -3.48
CA SER A 355 2.98 0.48 -3.40
C SER A 355 2.28 0.99 -4.65
N PHE A 356 1.07 0.55 -4.86
CA PHE A 356 0.15 1.10 -5.83
C PHE A 356 -1.28 0.98 -5.31
N SER A 357 -2.19 1.72 -5.90
CA SER A 357 -3.61 1.57 -5.62
C SER A 357 -4.45 1.73 -6.88
N ILE A 358 -5.58 1.05 -6.91
CA ILE A 358 -6.59 1.21 -7.95
C ILE A 358 -7.65 2.19 -7.42
N ASP A 359 -8.03 3.16 -8.22
CA ASP A 359 -9.09 4.10 -7.85
C ASP A 359 -10.43 3.39 -7.61
N PRO A 360 -11.36 3.95 -6.82
CA PRO A 360 -12.61 3.28 -6.48
C PRO A 360 -13.49 2.91 -7.68
N SER A 361 -13.33 3.59 -8.83
CA SER A 361 -14.06 3.25 -10.07
C SER A 361 -13.45 2.05 -10.80
N GLY A 362 -12.21 1.68 -10.48
CA GLY A 362 -11.45 0.64 -11.18
C GLY A 362 -10.95 1.04 -12.56
N GLN A 363 -10.89 2.35 -12.85
CA GLN A 363 -10.44 2.84 -14.17
C GLN A 363 -8.97 3.19 -14.22
N TYR A 364 -8.37 3.52 -13.06
CA TYR A 364 -6.99 3.96 -12.99
C TYR A 364 -6.23 3.23 -11.89
N LEU A 365 -4.96 2.95 -12.17
CA LEU A 365 -4.00 2.44 -11.21
C LEU A 365 -2.86 3.46 -11.06
N TYR A 366 -2.44 3.71 -9.81
CA TYR A 366 -1.41 4.68 -9.47
C TYR A 366 -0.24 3.97 -8.80
N SER A 367 0.93 3.98 -9.45
CA SER A 367 2.17 3.39 -8.93
C SER A 367 3.00 4.43 -8.19
N CYS A 368 3.26 4.18 -6.91
CA CYS A 368 4.14 5.00 -6.07
C CYS A 368 5.59 4.58 -6.28
N ASN A 369 6.28 5.22 -7.23
CA ASN A 369 7.67 4.94 -7.58
C ASN A 369 8.61 5.67 -6.60
N GLN A 370 8.92 5.02 -5.48
CA GLN A 370 9.57 5.63 -4.31
C GLN A 370 10.91 6.29 -4.65
N ARG A 371 11.74 5.67 -5.49
CA ARG A 371 13.09 6.19 -5.81
C ARG A 371 13.09 7.25 -6.90
N SER A 372 12.03 7.30 -7.72
CA SER A 372 11.86 8.31 -8.77
C SER A 372 11.09 9.56 -8.32
N ASP A 373 10.64 9.66 -7.06
CA ASP A 373 9.88 10.79 -6.53
C ASP A 373 8.63 11.12 -7.36
N ALA A 374 7.94 10.09 -7.84
CA ALA A 374 6.79 10.26 -8.71
C ALA A 374 5.75 9.16 -8.54
N ILE A 375 4.50 9.53 -8.79
CA ILE A 375 3.40 8.60 -8.98
C ILE A 375 3.08 8.57 -10.47
N ALA A 376 3.12 7.38 -11.07
CA ALA A 376 2.70 7.16 -12.45
C ALA A 376 1.26 6.65 -12.50
N CYS A 377 0.47 7.17 -13.46
CA CYS A 377 -0.94 6.82 -13.62
C CYS A 377 -1.13 5.92 -14.85
N PHE A 378 -1.87 4.83 -14.67
CA PHE A 378 -2.22 3.88 -15.74
C PHE A 378 -3.74 3.76 -15.87
N ARG A 379 -4.22 3.69 -17.09
CA ARG A 379 -5.60 3.30 -17.38
C ARG A 379 -5.71 1.77 -17.32
N VAL A 380 -6.70 1.29 -16.60
CA VAL A 380 -7.00 -0.15 -16.49
C VAL A 380 -7.99 -0.56 -17.57
N ASN A 381 -7.61 -1.52 -18.39
CA ASN A 381 -8.54 -2.18 -19.29
C ASN A 381 -9.38 -3.20 -18.48
N ARG A 382 -10.60 -2.86 -18.18
CA ARG A 382 -11.47 -3.67 -17.31
C ARG A 382 -11.85 -5.03 -17.90
N GLN A 383 -11.62 -5.29 -19.21
CA GLN A 383 -11.89 -6.58 -19.86
C GLN A 383 -10.70 -7.53 -19.76
N THR A 384 -9.49 -7.03 -19.91
CA THR A 384 -8.25 -7.81 -19.98
C THR A 384 -7.35 -7.68 -18.75
N GLY A 385 -7.59 -6.68 -17.89
CA GLY A 385 -6.71 -6.31 -16.78
C GLY A 385 -5.48 -5.50 -17.20
N ALA A 386 -5.23 -5.33 -18.50
CA ALA A 386 -4.04 -4.65 -18.99
C ALA A 386 -3.95 -3.19 -18.54
N LEU A 387 -2.73 -2.73 -18.35
CA LEU A 387 -2.40 -1.38 -17.92
C LEU A 387 -1.83 -0.59 -19.09
N ASP A 388 -2.42 0.57 -19.38
CA ASP A 388 -1.96 1.52 -20.38
C ASP A 388 -1.49 2.81 -19.68
N PHE A 389 -0.20 3.17 -19.85
CA PHE A 389 0.32 4.40 -19.26
C PHE A 389 -0.38 5.62 -19.85
N THR A 390 -0.93 6.49 -18.98
CA THR A 390 -1.68 7.68 -19.43
C THR A 390 -0.81 8.84 -19.88
N GLY A 391 0.50 8.80 -19.61
CA GLY A 391 1.40 9.93 -19.77
C GLY A 391 1.46 10.85 -18.54
N GLU A 392 0.62 10.61 -17.52
CA GLU A 392 0.54 11.45 -16.33
C GLU A 392 1.53 10.99 -15.26
N TYR A 393 2.38 11.92 -14.83
CA TYR A 393 3.25 11.82 -13.67
C TYR A 393 2.84 12.87 -12.63
N THR A 394 2.76 12.45 -11.37
CA THR A 394 2.55 13.35 -10.25
C THR A 394 3.80 13.39 -9.38
N PRO A 395 4.52 14.53 -9.32
CA PRO A 395 5.70 14.67 -8.46
C PRO A 395 5.32 14.58 -6.97
N VAL A 396 5.93 13.65 -6.26
CA VAL A 396 5.83 13.47 -4.81
C VAL A 396 7.14 12.87 -4.32
N GLY A 397 7.80 13.52 -3.38
CA GLY A 397 9.05 13.00 -2.80
C GLY A 397 8.81 11.67 -2.07
N THR A 398 9.59 10.65 -2.42
CA THR A 398 9.56 9.31 -1.81
C THR A 398 8.14 8.79 -1.46
N PRO A 399 7.22 8.68 -2.46
CA PRO A 399 5.85 8.24 -2.21
C PRO A 399 5.85 6.79 -1.73
N ALA A 400 5.12 6.52 -0.64
CA ALA A 400 5.05 5.21 -0.01
C ALA A 400 3.72 4.49 -0.27
N MET A 401 2.60 5.21 -0.20
CA MET A 401 1.27 4.65 -0.38
C MET A 401 0.31 5.74 -0.88
N ILE A 402 -0.70 5.33 -1.66
CA ILE A 402 -1.83 6.18 -2.05
C ILE A 402 -3.14 5.50 -1.66
N VAL A 403 -4.06 6.27 -1.04
CA VAL A 403 -5.41 5.81 -0.68
C VAL A 403 -6.46 6.83 -1.13
N PHE A 404 -7.65 6.37 -1.50
CA PHE A 404 -8.75 7.21 -1.97
C PHE A 404 -9.81 7.39 -0.89
N LEU A 405 -10.35 8.63 -0.75
CA LEU A 405 -11.46 8.96 0.15
C LEU A 405 -12.81 8.57 -0.44
#